data_adb617b40b00f464ee59453e010385d5
#
_entry.id   adb617b40b00f464ee59453e010385d5
#
_cell.length_a   1.000
_cell.length_b   1.000
_cell.length_c   1.000
_cell.angle_alpha   90.00
_cell.angle_beta   90.00
_cell.angle_gamma   90.00
#
_symmetry.space_group_name_H-M   'P 1'
#
loop_
_entity.id
_entity.type
_entity.pdbx_description
1 polymer ?
#
loop_
_entity_poly.entity_id
_entity_poly.type
_entity_poly.pdbx_seq_one_letter_code
_entity_poly.pdbx_strand_id
1 'polypeptide(L)'
;MKTKVTIKDIAREAGVSTALVSFVMTNLRGGKTAYRVNKETTAHILRVAKELDYQPNITARNLKYGKSGTIGVIFSDISNPFFSEIARYIEDESWQCGCSIMFGSTDESSEKLGKLVDVFISRGVDGLIIVPCEGPDEIIDSIIARNIPLVLIDRETSGYPGHSVVLNNARTAYELTYRLIAKGCRKIEMLSYTMSLTNIREREDGYRLAMQEAGLADEIIIGRLPHHDTDAHVDSIVKMAVERGADAFLFATNTLAVQGMSAIVRNGYSIPEDFEVACFDRNDAFDIFDVELVYVDQPAKSFAAESMKSISELIAGKVMNRTRIVLEPQIIEAGTFRSRI
;
A
#
# COMPACT_ATOMS: atom_id res chain seq x y z
N MET A 1 27.49 32.75 0.43
CA MET A 1 26.15 32.20 0.19
C MET A 1 25.43 33.11 -0.81
N LYS A 2 25.01 32.59 -1.99
CA LYS A 2 24.18 33.37 -2.92
C LYS A 2 22.81 33.65 -2.23
N THR A 3 22.47 34.92 -2.08
CA THR A 3 21.17 35.33 -1.53
C THR A 3 20.06 34.79 -2.43
N LYS A 4 19.11 34.06 -1.86
CA LYS A 4 17.99 33.44 -2.61
C LYS A 4 17.10 34.56 -3.19
N VAL A 5 16.92 34.59 -4.51
CA VAL A 5 16.06 35.55 -5.20
C VAL A 5 14.63 35.44 -4.68
N THR A 6 14.00 36.59 -4.44
CA THR A 6 12.65 36.70 -3.86
C THR A 6 11.66 37.30 -4.87
N ILE A 7 10.35 37.19 -4.57
CA ILE A 7 9.29 37.90 -5.33
C ILE A 7 9.53 39.41 -5.38
N LYS A 8 10.15 39.98 -4.33
CA LYS A 8 10.49 41.44 -4.30
C LYS A 8 11.57 41.80 -5.32
N ASP A 9 12.53 40.90 -5.54
CA ASP A 9 13.59 41.13 -6.52
C ASP A 9 13.05 41.08 -7.96
N ILE A 10 12.14 40.12 -8.25
CA ILE A 10 11.45 40.06 -9.55
C ILE A 10 10.61 41.33 -9.76
N ALA A 11 9.86 41.74 -8.73
CA ALA A 11 9.00 42.94 -8.82
C ALA A 11 9.81 44.20 -9.14
N ARG A 12 10.98 44.33 -8.48
CA ARG A 12 11.89 45.47 -8.71
C ARG A 12 12.47 45.42 -10.13
N GLU A 13 12.94 44.30 -10.61
CA GLU A 13 13.55 44.15 -11.93
C GLU A 13 12.52 44.28 -13.07
N ALA A 14 11.30 43.73 -12.87
CA ALA A 14 10.24 43.80 -13.85
C ALA A 14 9.46 45.16 -13.80
N GLY A 15 9.74 46.06 -12.85
CA GLY A 15 9.05 47.32 -12.70
C GLY A 15 7.57 47.23 -12.34
N VAL A 16 7.18 46.15 -11.59
CA VAL A 16 5.77 45.88 -11.25
C VAL A 16 5.59 45.66 -9.74
N SER A 17 4.35 45.60 -9.26
CA SER A 17 4.10 45.33 -7.86
C SER A 17 4.38 43.87 -7.48
N THR A 18 4.77 43.63 -6.23
CA THR A 18 4.95 42.27 -5.69
C THR A 18 3.66 41.43 -5.72
N ALA A 19 2.49 42.10 -5.60
CA ALA A 19 1.20 41.48 -5.74
C ALA A 19 0.99 40.92 -7.16
N LEU A 20 1.35 41.68 -8.18
CA LEU A 20 1.23 41.27 -9.58
C LEU A 20 2.14 40.09 -9.91
N VAL A 21 3.39 40.10 -9.44
CA VAL A 21 4.31 38.96 -9.56
C VAL A 21 3.72 37.74 -8.88
N SER A 22 3.21 37.89 -7.66
CA SER A 22 2.59 36.75 -6.92
C SER A 22 1.39 36.19 -7.68
N PHE A 23 0.55 37.00 -8.31
CA PHE A 23 -0.58 36.56 -9.14
C PHE A 23 -0.12 35.76 -10.36
N VAL A 24 0.84 36.31 -11.11
CA VAL A 24 1.38 35.61 -12.29
C VAL A 24 1.96 34.26 -11.93
N MET A 25 2.77 34.19 -10.86
CA MET A 25 3.38 32.93 -10.40
C MET A 25 2.37 31.90 -9.88
N THR A 26 1.23 32.36 -9.33
CA THR A 26 0.15 31.46 -8.86
C THR A 26 -0.67 30.90 -10.02
N ASN A 27 -0.97 31.73 -11.04
CA ASN A 27 -1.76 31.33 -12.20
C ASN A 27 -1.05 30.28 -13.08
N LEU A 28 0.28 30.30 -13.19
CA LEU A 28 1.05 29.32 -13.93
C LEU A 28 0.84 27.88 -13.46
N ARG A 29 0.41 27.68 -12.24
CA ARG A 29 0.24 26.37 -11.59
C ARG A 29 -1.23 25.99 -11.37
N GLY A 30 -2.15 26.53 -12.18
CA GLY A 30 -3.57 26.17 -12.14
C GLY A 30 -4.39 26.86 -11.04
N GLY A 31 -3.82 27.83 -10.32
CA GLY A 31 -4.57 28.65 -9.37
C GLY A 31 -5.55 29.56 -10.10
N LYS A 32 -6.86 29.31 -9.95
CA LYS A 32 -7.90 30.20 -10.48
C LYS A 32 -7.93 31.50 -9.66
N THR A 33 -7.31 32.56 -10.16
CA THR A 33 -7.48 33.91 -9.61
C THR A 33 -8.41 34.72 -10.52
N ALA A 34 -9.30 35.53 -9.91
CA ALA A 34 -10.28 36.34 -10.64
C ALA A 34 -9.66 37.49 -11.46
N TYR A 35 -8.35 37.71 -11.38
CA TYR A 35 -7.64 38.79 -12.04
C TYR A 35 -7.02 38.33 -13.35
N ARG A 36 -7.43 38.92 -14.49
CA ARG A 36 -6.74 38.77 -15.78
C ARG A 36 -5.56 39.73 -15.86
N VAL A 37 -4.34 39.20 -15.79
CA VAL A 37 -3.13 39.96 -16.11
C VAL A 37 -2.93 39.96 -17.62
N ASN A 38 -2.50 41.11 -18.19
CA ASN A 38 -2.18 41.24 -19.61
C ASN A 38 -1.11 40.19 -20.01
N LYS A 39 -1.24 39.59 -21.19
CA LYS A 39 -0.31 38.57 -21.72
C LYS A 39 1.13 39.06 -21.81
N GLU A 40 1.32 40.34 -22.25
CA GLU A 40 2.68 40.92 -22.35
C GLU A 40 3.32 41.09 -20.99
N THR A 41 2.60 41.61 -20.00
CA THR A 41 3.08 41.73 -18.61
C THR A 41 3.38 40.39 -17.99
N THR A 42 2.55 39.37 -18.25
CA THR A 42 2.79 38.00 -17.79
C THR A 42 4.09 37.45 -18.39
N ALA A 43 4.29 37.57 -19.71
CA ALA A 43 5.49 37.12 -20.40
C ALA A 43 6.76 37.85 -19.91
N HIS A 44 6.67 39.15 -19.63
CA HIS A 44 7.75 39.95 -19.08
C HIS A 44 8.17 39.47 -17.68
N ILE A 45 7.21 39.30 -16.77
CA ILE A 45 7.48 38.80 -15.40
C ILE A 45 8.12 37.42 -15.43
N LEU A 46 7.66 36.50 -16.32
CA LEU A 46 8.22 35.15 -16.44
C LEU A 46 9.63 35.15 -16.97
N ARG A 47 9.93 36.05 -17.93
CA ARG A 47 11.29 36.20 -18.46
C ARG A 47 12.23 36.67 -17.36
N VAL A 48 11.89 37.73 -16.63
CA VAL A 48 12.69 38.26 -15.52
C VAL A 48 12.89 37.19 -14.43
N ALA A 49 11.85 36.44 -14.08
CA ALA A 49 11.96 35.35 -13.11
C ALA A 49 12.96 34.27 -13.55
N LYS A 50 12.96 33.95 -14.85
CA LYS A 50 13.89 32.98 -15.45
C LYS A 50 15.33 33.54 -15.49
N GLU A 51 15.52 34.77 -15.87
CA GLU A 51 16.82 35.45 -15.90
C GLU A 51 17.48 35.54 -14.51
N LEU A 52 16.67 35.74 -13.48
CA LEU A 52 17.11 35.78 -12.08
C LEU A 52 17.24 34.39 -11.44
N ASP A 53 16.99 33.32 -12.18
CA ASP A 53 16.94 31.93 -11.63
C ASP A 53 16.07 31.82 -10.37
N TYR A 54 14.88 32.46 -10.44
CA TYR A 54 13.97 32.47 -9.32
C TYR A 54 13.38 31.09 -9.04
N GLN A 55 13.61 30.59 -7.85
CA GLN A 55 13.00 29.37 -7.32
C GLN A 55 11.91 29.76 -6.32
N PRO A 56 10.62 29.40 -6.57
CA PRO A 56 9.55 29.68 -5.64
C PRO A 56 9.84 29.11 -4.25
N ASN A 57 9.67 29.93 -3.23
CA ASN A 57 9.82 29.47 -1.86
C ASN A 57 8.59 28.71 -1.42
N ILE A 58 8.68 27.37 -1.46
CA ILE A 58 7.61 26.44 -1.09
C ILE A 58 7.19 26.67 0.38
N THR A 59 8.14 26.91 1.28
CA THR A 59 7.88 27.15 2.70
C THR A 59 7.05 28.42 2.92
N ALA A 60 7.37 29.51 2.23
CA ALA A 60 6.60 30.76 2.33
C ALA A 60 5.18 30.61 1.74
N ARG A 61 5.02 29.78 0.70
CA ARG A 61 3.72 29.45 0.11
C ARG A 61 2.89 28.62 1.07
N ASN A 62 3.47 27.58 1.65
CA ASN A 62 2.81 26.70 2.62
C ASN A 62 2.32 27.49 3.84
N LEU A 63 3.12 28.46 4.32
CA LEU A 63 2.73 29.37 5.38
C LEU A 63 1.53 30.25 5.00
N LYS A 64 1.45 30.68 3.73
CA LYS A 64 0.36 31.53 3.23
C LYS A 64 -0.95 30.77 3.00
N TYR A 65 -0.88 29.53 2.53
CA TYR A 65 -2.05 28.73 2.13
C TYR A 65 -2.41 27.63 3.12
N GLY A 66 -1.60 27.40 4.15
CA GLY A 66 -1.81 26.37 5.17
C GLY A 66 -1.73 24.92 4.65
N LYS A 67 -1.25 24.73 3.41
CA LYS A 67 -1.12 23.39 2.78
C LYS A 67 0.25 23.27 2.11
N SER A 68 0.87 22.10 2.28
CA SER A 68 2.17 21.80 1.69
C SER A 68 2.07 21.23 0.28
N GLY A 69 0.94 20.62 -0.06
CA GLY A 69 0.78 19.79 -1.25
C GLY A 69 1.57 18.47 -1.14
N THR A 70 1.83 17.99 0.08
CA THR A 70 2.56 16.74 0.32
C THR A 70 1.69 15.77 1.10
N ILE A 71 1.59 14.53 0.64
CA ILE A 71 0.92 13.42 1.32
C ILE A 71 1.99 12.45 1.82
N GLY A 72 1.89 12.06 3.08
CA GLY A 72 2.73 10.99 3.66
C GLY A 72 2.11 9.62 3.40
N VAL A 73 2.90 8.68 2.91
CA VAL A 73 2.50 7.29 2.70
C VAL A 73 3.46 6.38 3.46
N ILE A 74 2.93 5.60 4.38
CA ILE A 74 3.73 4.72 5.24
C ILE A 74 3.27 3.28 5.02
N PHE A 75 4.16 2.47 4.46
CA PHE A 75 3.96 1.04 4.27
C PHE A 75 4.54 0.23 5.43
N SER A 76 4.04 -1.00 5.60
CA SER A 76 4.63 -1.94 6.55
C SER A 76 5.98 -2.46 6.07
N ASP A 77 6.12 -2.77 4.78
CA ASP A 77 7.39 -3.16 4.15
C ASP A 77 7.38 -2.74 2.67
N ILE A 78 8.14 -1.69 2.33
CA ILE A 78 8.21 -1.18 0.96
C ILE A 78 8.97 -2.14 0.01
N SER A 79 9.70 -3.12 0.53
CA SER A 79 10.37 -4.13 -0.28
C SER A 79 9.42 -5.23 -0.78
N ASN A 80 8.24 -5.36 -0.17
CA ASN A 80 7.22 -6.30 -0.62
C ASN A 80 6.67 -5.84 -1.98
N PRO A 81 6.67 -6.71 -3.01
CA PRO A 81 6.19 -6.39 -4.36
C PRO A 81 4.79 -5.76 -4.39
N PHE A 82 3.86 -6.25 -3.58
CA PHE A 82 2.51 -5.70 -3.49
C PHE A 82 2.50 -4.23 -3.05
N PHE A 83 3.25 -3.87 -2.00
CA PHE A 83 3.32 -2.49 -1.54
C PHE A 83 4.13 -1.59 -2.47
N SER A 84 5.19 -2.10 -3.09
CA SER A 84 5.95 -1.33 -4.07
C SER A 84 5.14 -1.03 -5.33
N GLU A 85 4.24 -1.93 -5.74
CA GLU A 85 3.30 -1.70 -6.84
C GLU A 85 2.25 -0.63 -6.47
N ILE A 86 1.66 -0.70 -5.28
CA ILE A 86 0.77 0.36 -4.76
C ILE A 86 1.49 1.70 -4.72
N ALA A 87 2.75 1.74 -4.23
CA ALA A 87 3.55 2.95 -4.18
C ALA A 87 3.72 3.58 -5.56
N ARG A 88 3.98 2.75 -6.58
CA ARG A 88 4.08 3.20 -7.97
C ARG A 88 2.79 3.85 -8.46
N TYR A 89 1.64 3.21 -8.24
CA TYR A 89 0.35 3.78 -8.64
C TYR A 89 -0.03 5.03 -7.83
N ILE A 90 0.31 5.10 -6.54
CA ILE A 90 0.11 6.32 -5.73
C ILE A 90 0.95 7.47 -6.31
N GLU A 91 2.17 7.21 -6.73
CA GLU A 91 3.03 8.22 -7.36
C GLU A 91 2.43 8.71 -8.67
N ASP A 92 1.92 7.81 -9.52
CA ASP A 92 1.24 8.17 -10.77
C ASP A 92 -0.03 9.04 -10.51
N GLU A 93 -0.87 8.68 -9.52
CA GLU A 93 -2.04 9.47 -9.12
C GLU A 93 -1.65 10.85 -8.57
N SER A 94 -0.53 10.94 -7.86
CA SER A 94 -0.04 12.19 -7.29
C SER A 94 0.27 13.26 -8.35
N TRP A 95 0.78 12.86 -9.51
CA TRP A 95 1.00 13.74 -10.65
C TRP A 95 -0.30 14.38 -11.16
N GLN A 96 -1.38 13.61 -11.19
CA GLN A 96 -2.70 14.12 -11.62
C GLN A 96 -3.26 15.12 -10.61
N CYS A 97 -3.04 14.88 -9.30
CA CYS A 97 -3.47 15.78 -8.24
C CYS A 97 -2.54 16.99 -8.05
N GLY A 98 -1.35 17.00 -8.65
CA GLY A 98 -0.32 18.02 -8.47
C GLY A 98 0.24 18.08 -7.04
N CYS A 99 0.26 16.95 -6.33
CA CYS A 99 0.85 16.80 -5.01
C CYS A 99 2.17 16.03 -5.07
N SER A 100 2.93 16.09 -3.98
CA SER A 100 4.16 15.32 -3.77
C SER A 100 3.88 14.20 -2.79
N ILE A 101 4.57 13.07 -2.93
CA ILE A 101 4.48 11.97 -1.99
C ILE A 101 5.77 11.85 -1.18
N MET A 102 5.63 11.56 0.10
CA MET A 102 6.71 11.19 1.00
C MET A 102 6.48 9.74 1.45
N PHE A 103 7.38 8.84 1.11
CA PHE A 103 7.28 7.42 1.48
C PHE A 103 8.06 7.09 2.74
N GLY A 104 7.52 6.17 3.55
CA GLY A 104 8.17 5.54 4.70
C GLY A 104 7.86 4.06 4.77
N SER A 105 8.74 3.28 5.44
CA SER A 105 8.56 1.86 5.70
C SER A 105 8.77 1.58 7.19
N THR A 106 7.82 0.86 7.82
CA THR A 106 7.89 0.56 9.26
C THR A 106 8.63 -0.72 9.57
N ASP A 107 8.79 -1.60 8.59
CA ASP A 107 9.31 -2.96 8.75
C ASP A 107 8.56 -3.71 9.88
N GLU A 108 7.23 -3.55 9.89
CA GLU A 108 6.27 -4.07 10.90
C GLU A 108 6.53 -3.59 12.34
N SER A 109 7.25 -2.48 12.55
CA SER A 109 7.55 -1.92 13.87
C SER A 109 6.65 -0.73 14.20
N SER A 110 5.86 -0.84 15.28
CA SER A 110 5.04 0.28 15.78
C SER A 110 5.90 1.46 16.28
N GLU A 111 7.07 1.20 16.89
CA GLU A 111 8.01 2.25 17.28
C GLU A 111 8.47 3.06 16.07
N LYS A 112 8.80 2.37 14.96
CA LYS A 112 9.22 3.01 13.71
C LYS A 112 8.07 3.77 13.06
N LEU A 113 6.83 3.24 13.14
CA LEU A 113 5.62 3.93 12.70
C LEU A 113 5.48 5.28 13.42
N GLY A 114 5.56 5.30 14.74
CA GLY A 114 5.45 6.53 15.53
C GLY A 114 6.51 7.57 15.13
N LYS A 115 7.77 7.15 14.99
CA LYS A 115 8.86 8.04 14.51
C LYS A 115 8.60 8.61 13.12
N LEU A 116 8.13 7.79 12.18
CA LEU A 116 7.81 8.23 10.82
C LEU A 116 6.64 9.22 10.82
N VAL A 117 5.59 8.95 11.59
CA VAL A 117 4.44 9.85 11.74
C VAL A 117 4.90 11.21 12.25
N ASP A 118 5.69 11.27 13.31
CA ASP A 118 6.21 12.53 13.86
C ASP A 118 7.10 13.29 12.85
N VAL A 119 7.95 12.57 12.12
CA VAL A 119 8.77 13.17 11.06
C VAL A 119 7.88 13.75 9.95
N PHE A 120 6.89 13.01 9.47
CA PHE A 120 6.02 13.46 8.38
C PHE A 120 5.18 14.66 8.79
N ILE A 121 4.62 14.64 10.02
CA ILE A 121 3.89 15.79 10.59
C ILE A 121 4.81 17.00 10.72
N SER A 122 6.05 16.82 11.21
CA SER A 122 7.02 17.93 11.34
C SER A 122 7.44 18.51 9.98
N ARG A 123 7.38 17.73 8.91
CA ARG A 123 7.59 18.16 7.53
C ARG A 123 6.35 18.83 6.92
N GLY A 124 5.23 18.82 7.65
CA GLY A 124 4.01 19.50 7.27
C GLY A 124 3.23 18.78 6.18
N VAL A 125 3.16 17.45 6.19
CA VAL A 125 2.27 16.70 5.28
C VAL A 125 0.81 17.10 5.52
N ASP A 126 0.02 17.17 4.45
CA ASP A 126 -1.38 17.57 4.51
C ASP A 126 -2.31 16.42 4.93
N GLY A 127 -1.82 15.18 4.83
CA GLY A 127 -2.52 13.97 5.22
C GLY A 127 -1.63 12.74 5.14
N LEU A 128 -2.12 11.62 5.68
CA LEU A 128 -1.40 10.37 5.78
C LEU A 128 -2.21 9.22 5.20
N ILE A 129 -1.53 8.34 4.44
CA ILE A 129 -2.02 7.03 4.04
C ILE A 129 -1.11 6.01 4.74
N ILE A 130 -1.68 5.09 5.51
CA ILE A 130 -0.89 4.18 6.36
C ILE A 130 -1.36 2.74 6.15
N VAL A 131 -0.40 1.82 5.94
CA VAL A 131 -0.58 0.39 6.18
C VAL A 131 -0.25 0.13 7.65
N PRO A 132 -1.23 -0.18 8.51
CA PRO A 132 -0.97 -0.44 9.91
C PRO A 132 -0.05 -1.66 10.12
N CYS A 133 0.94 -1.53 11.01
CA CYS A 133 1.72 -2.64 11.55
C CYS A 133 0.99 -3.26 12.76
N GLU A 134 1.61 -4.19 13.46
CA GLU A 134 1.06 -4.73 14.71
C GLU A 134 1.12 -3.68 15.84
N GLY A 135 0.05 -3.57 16.65
CA GLY A 135 -0.04 -2.65 17.79
C GLY A 135 0.04 -1.16 17.45
N PRO A 136 -0.69 -0.66 16.44
CA PRO A 136 -0.59 0.72 15.97
C PRO A 136 -1.57 1.68 16.65
N ASP A 137 -2.45 1.19 17.55
CA ASP A 137 -3.66 1.88 18.01
C ASP A 137 -3.36 3.26 18.62
N GLU A 138 -2.43 3.35 19.57
CA GLU A 138 -2.06 4.61 20.21
C GLU A 138 -1.55 5.66 19.22
N ILE A 139 -0.84 5.21 18.16
CA ILE A 139 -0.30 6.09 17.13
C ILE A 139 -1.43 6.60 16.25
N ILE A 140 -2.33 5.72 15.82
CA ILE A 140 -3.51 6.08 15.03
C ILE A 140 -4.40 7.05 15.81
N ASP A 141 -4.66 6.79 17.09
CA ASP A 141 -5.43 7.69 17.95
C ASP A 141 -4.77 9.07 18.08
N SER A 142 -3.44 9.12 18.16
CA SER A 142 -2.70 10.39 18.20
C SER A 142 -2.84 11.21 16.92
N ILE A 143 -2.90 10.56 15.74
CA ILE A 143 -3.12 11.21 14.44
C ILE A 143 -4.54 11.79 14.40
N ILE A 144 -5.53 11.00 14.84
CA ILE A 144 -6.95 11.42 14.91
C ILE A 144 -7.11 12.62 15.84
N ALA A 145 -6.53 12.56 17.05
CA ALA A 145 -6.58 13.65 18.03
C ALA A 145 -5.97 14.96 17.51
N ARG A 146 -5.00 14.88 16.60
CA ARG A 146 -4.39 16.04 15.92
C ARG A 146 -5.20 16.51 14.70
N ASN A 147 -6.34 15.88 14.40
CA ASN A 147 -7.19 16.17 13.22
C ASN A 147 -6.43 16.11 11.89
N ILE A 148 -5.48 15.19 11.76
CA ILE A 148 -4.73 14.98 10.53
C ILE A 148 -5.53 14.04 9.63
N PRO A 149 -5.80 14.41 8.36
CA PRO A 149 -6.45 13.53 7.40
C PRO A 149 -5.71 12.18 7.31
N LEU A 150 -6.44 11.08 7.51
CA LEU A 150 -5.87 9.73 7.57
C LEU A 150 -6.73 8.74 6.79
N VAL A 151 -6.08 7.92 5.97
CA VAL A 151 -6.67 6.75 5.30
C VAL A 151 -5.82 5.53 5.63
N LEU A 152 -6.45 4.47 6.10
CA LEU A 152 -5.79 3.17 6.28
C LEU A 152 -5.96 2.33 5.01
N ILE A 153 -4.92 1.59 4.64
CA ILE A 153 -4.95 0.69 3.47
C ILE A 153 -4.47 -0.71 3.83
N ASP A 154 -5.00 -1.71 3.11
CA ASP A 154 -4.72 -3.15 3.27
C ASP A 154 -5.21 -3.72 4.61
N ARG A 155 -5.01 -3.00 5.70
CA ARG A 155 -5.33 -3.41 7.07
C ARG A 155 -6.10 -2.32 7.80
N GLU A 156 -6.87 -2.71 8.79
CA GLU A 156 -7.57 -1.80 9.71
C GLU A 156 -7.12 -2.06 11.15
N THR A 157 -7.28 -1.05 12.01
CA THR A 157 -7.20 -1.20 13.45
C THR A 157 -8.61 -1.37 14.03
N SER A 158 -8.70 -2.03 15.18
CA SER A 158 -9.98 -2.24 15.85
C SER A 158 -10.64 -0.91 16.22
N GLY A 159 -11.89 -0.72 15.81
CA GLY A 159 -12.64 0.50 16.16
C GLY A 159 -12.24 1.76 15.40
N TYR A 160 -11.36 1.70 14.39
CA TYR A 160 -10.99 2.87 13.60
C TYR A 160 -12.22 3.57 13.00
N PRO A 161 -12.46 4.86 13.29
CA PRO A 161 -13.67 5.56 12.88
C PRO A 161 -13.54 6.23 11.52
N GLY A 162 -12.38 6.14 10.86
CA GLY A 162 -12.04 6.89 9.65
C GLY A 162 -12.23 6.10 8.35
N HIS A 163 -11.45 6.45 7.35
CA HIS A 163 -11.51 5.89 6.01
C HIS A 163 -10.49 4.78 5.81
N SER A 164 -10.95 3.66 5.26
CA SER A 164 -10.08 2.53 4.94
C SER A 164 -10.37 1.95 3.55
N VAL A 165 -9.32 1.43 2.91
CA VAL A 165 -9.38 0.67 1.66
C VAL A 165 -8.76 -0.69 1.94
N VAL A 166 -9.55 -1.75 1.91
CA VAL A 166 -9.16 -3.10 2.31
C VAL A 166 -9.60 -4.13 1.28
N LEU A 167 -9.05 -5.33 1.38
CA LEU A 167 -9.47 -6.48 0.58
C LEU A 167 -10.56 -7.27 1.32
N ASN A 168 -11.37 -8.03 0.56
CA ASN A 168 -12.26 -9.05 1.12
C ASN A 168 -11.47 -10.33 1.45
N ASN A 169 -10.60 -10.25 2.45
CA ASN A 169 -9.63 -11.30 2.78
C ASN A 169 -10.29 -12.64 3.15
N ALA A 170 -11.35 -12.60 3.97
CA ALA A 170 -12.00 -13.82 4.43
C ALA A 170 -12.65 -14.58 3.27
N ARG A 171 -13.41 -13.88 2.42
CA ARG A 171 -14.03 -14.50 1.24
C ARG A 171 -12.98 -15.02 0.27
N THR A 172 -11.93 -14.26 0.05
CA THR A 172 -10.85 -14.64 -0.87
C THR A 172 -10.13 -15.90 -0.39
N ALA A 173 -9.81 -16.00 0.90
CA ALA A 173 -9.19 -17.20 1.48
C ALA A 173 -10.13 -18.41 1.42
N TYR A 174 -11.43 -18.18 1.66
CA TYR A 174 -12.45 -19.21 1.48
C TYR A 174 -12.44 -19.74 0.03
N GLU A 175 -12.48 -18.87 -0.95
CA GLU A 175 -12.49 -19.26 -2.37
C GLU A 175 -11.20 -19.99 -2.79
N LEU A 176 -10.02 -19.58 -2.31
CA LEU A 176 -8.76 -20.28 -2.57
C LEU A 176 -8.79 -21.70 -2.00
N THR A 177 -9.22 -21.83 -0.73
CA THR A 177 -9.33 -23.13 -0.06
C THR A 177 -10.33 -24.03 -0.77
N TYR A 178 -11.49 -23.48 -1.15
CA TYR A 178 -12.51 -24.22 -1.89
C TYR A 178 -11.98 -24.76 -3.23
N ARG A 179 -11.14 -23.99 -3.95
CA ARG A 179 -10.51 -24.46 -5.21
C ARG A 179 -9.58 -25.63 -4.97
N LEU A 180 -8.77 -25.61 -3.92
CA LEU A 180 -7.94 -26.76 -3.54
C LEU A 180 -8.80 -27.99 -3.22
N ILE A 181 -9.88 -27.80 -2.46
CA ILE A 181 -10.84 -28.87 -2.14
C ILE A 181 -11.51 -29.43 -3.41
N ALA A 182 -11.89 -28.55 -4.34
CA ALA A 182 -12.49 -28.96 -5.62
C ALA A 182 -11.53 -29.75 -6.51
N LYS A 183 -10.22 -29.52 -6.42
CA LYS A 183 -9.18 -30.33 -7.06
C LYS A 183 -8.97 -31.70 -6.39
N GLY A 184 -9.61 -31.96 -5.25
CA GLY A 184 -9.53 -33.23 -4.54
C GLY A 184 -8.71 -33.21 -3.26
N CYS A 185 -8.08 -32.08 -2.91
CA CYS A 185 -7.30 -31.96 -1.70
C CYS A 185 -8.17 -32.09 -0.44
N ARG A 186 -7.62 -32.73 0.58
CA ARG A 186 -8.33 -32.97 1.86
C ARG A 186 -7.52 -32.56 3.08
N LYS A 187 -6.19 -32.56 2.99
CA LYS A 187 -5.24 -32.21 4.04
C LYS A 187 -4.45 -30.96 3.65
N ILE A 188 -5.17 -29.84 3.63
CA ILE A 188 -4.61 -28.55 3.23
C ILE A 188 -3.98 -27.90 4.44
N GLU A 189 -2.67 -27.64 4.41
CA GLU A 189 -1.99 -26.91 5.48
C GLU A 189 -1.84 -25.44 5.11
N MET A 190 -2.33 -24.55 5.99
CA MET A 190 -2.14 -23.11 5.81
C MET A 190 -0.87 -22.65 6.51
N LEU A 191 0.01 -21.92 5.80
CA LEU A 191 1.13 -21.19 6.40
C LEU A 191 0.76 -19.71 6.56
N SER A 192 0.95 -19.21 7.79
CA SER A 192 0.54 -17.87 8.21
C SER A 192 1.59 -17.26 9.15
N TYR A 193 1.37 -16.05 9.63
CA TYR A 193 2.23 -15.38 10.60
C TYR A 193 1.64 -15.40 12.01
N THR A 194 2.51 -15.32 13.02
CA THR A 194 2.11 -15.18 14.44
C THR A 194 1.54 -13.80 14.75
N MET A 195 1.69 -12.84 13.84
CA MET A 195 1.26 -11.45 14.00
C MET A 195 -0.27 -11.32 14.04
N SER A 196 -0.76 -10.48 14.95
CA SER A 196 -2.20 -10.21 15.10
C SER A 196 -2.68 -9.12 14.14
N LEU A 197 -2.52 -9.33 12.83
CA LEU A 197 -2.96 -8.41 11.78
C LEU A 197 -4.36 -8.78 11.28
N THR A 198 -5.19 -7.78 11.00
CA THR A 198 -6.59 -7.98 10.59
C THR A 198 -6.71 -8.82 9.32
N ASN A 199 -5.92 -8.49 8.29
CA ASN A 199 -5.91 -9.23 7.02
C ASN A 199 -5.48 -10.70 7.20
N ILE A 200 -4.49 -10.97 8.05
CA ILE A 200 -4.02 -12.34 8.34
C ILE A 200 -5.11 -13.15 9.04
N ARG A 201 -5.76 -12.58 10.07
CA ARG A 201 -6.88 -13.24 10.77
C ARG A 201 -8.03 -13.54 9.81
N GLU A 202 -8.44 -12.57 8.99
CA GLU A 202 -9.51 -12.75 8.02
C GLU A 202 -9.18 -13.87 7.02
N ARG A 203 -7.91 -14.00 6.58
CA ARG A 203 -7.45 -15.09 5.71
C ARG A 203 -7.54 -16.44 6.42
N GLU A 204 -7.11 -16.52 7.67
CA GLU A 204 -7.25 -17.75 8.47
C GLU A 204 -8.71 -18.14 8.69
N ASP A 205 -9.59 -17.15 8.96
CA ASP A 205 -11.02 -17.39 9.16
C ASP A 205 -11.68 -17.93 7.89
N GLY A 206 -11.33 -17.38 6.72
CA GLY A 206 -11.81 -17.89 5.43
C GLY A 206 -11.38 -19.32 5.14
N TYR A 207 -10.11 -19.65 5.41
CA TYR A 207 -9.61 -21.02 5.31
C TYR A 207 -10.37 -21.98 6.23
N ARG A 208 -10.54 -21.62 7.53
CA ARG A 208 -11.28 -22.43 8.50
C ARG A 208 -12.70 -22.70 8.04
N LEU A 209 -13.38 -21.64 7.59
CA LEU A 209 -14.78 -21.76 7.14
C LEU A 209 -14.90 -22.73 5.96
N ALA A 210 -14.06 -22.64 4.95
CA ALA A 210 -14.08 -23.53 3.79
C ALA A 210 -13.83 -25.00 4.19
N MET A 211 -12.85 -25.26 5.06
CA MET A 211 -12.55 -26.60 5.58
C MET A 211 -13.74 -27.15 6.38
N GLN A 212 -14.36 -26.35 7.24
CA GLN A 212 -15.53 -26.76 8.04
C GLN A 212 -16.72 -27.12 7.15
N GLU A 213 -17.05 -26.28 6.17
CA GLU A 213 -18.18 -26.53 5.26
C GLU A 213 -17.96 -27.76 4.37
N ALA A 214 -16.70 -28.08 4.07
CA ALA A 214 -16.34 -29.31 3.35
C ALA A 214 -16.35 -30.57 4.23
N GLY A 215 -16.63 -30.46 5.53
CA GLY A 215 -16.56 -31.58 6.48
C GLY A 215 -15.13 -32.00 6.85
N LEU A 216 -14.15 -31.11 6.70
CA LEU A 216 -12.73 -31.32 6.96
C LEU A 216 -12.24 -30.57 8.23
N ALA A 217 -13.14 -30.34 9.19
CA ALA A 217 -12.85 -29.57 10.40
C ALA A 217 -11.67 -30.16 11.22
N ASP A 218 -11.55 -31.48 11.26
CA ASP A 218 -10.50 -32.19 11.99
C ASP A 218 -9.12 -32.11 11.29
N GLU A 219 -9.09 -31.71 10.02
CA GLU A 219 -7.88 -31.55 9.20
C GLU A 219 -7.37 -30.09 9.18
N ILE A 220 -7.98 -29.19 9.95
CA ILE A 220 -7.57 -27.77 9.99
C ILE A 220 -6.20 -27.65 10.67
N ILE A 221 -5.18 -27.27 9.90
CA ILE A 221 -3.83 -27.03 10.42
C ILE A 221 -3.34 -25.68 9.90
N ILE A 222 -2.90 -24.80 10.83
CA ILE A 222 -2.29 -23.52 10.50
C ILE A 222 -0.92 -23.45 11.13
N GLY A 223 0.12 -23.55 10.29
CA GLY A 223 1.50 -23.33 10.67
C GLY A 223 1.79 -21.83 10.76
N ARG A 224 1.99 -21.33 11.98
CA ARG A 224 2.29 -19.90 12.21
C ARG A 224 3.77 -19.68 12.43
N LEU A 225 4.31 -18.69 11.73
CA LEU A 225 5.73 -18.34 11.69
C LEU A 225 5.93 -16.91 12.20
N PRO A 226 7.07 -16.60 12.85
CA PRO A 226 7.44 -15.21 13.10
C PRO A 226 7.68 -14.51 11.75
N HIS A 227 7.43 -13.18 11.67
CA HIS A 227 7.61 -12.42 10.43
C HIS A 227 9.09 -12.34 9.98
N HIS A 228 10.01 -12.40 10.92
CA HIS A 228 11.45 -12.37 10.65
C HIS A 228 12.04 -13.76 10.83
N ASP A 229 13.10 -14.07 10.07
CA ASP A 229 13.87 -15.34 10.17
C ASP A 229 13.04 -16.60 9.83
N THR A 230 12.22 -16.49 8.78
CA THR A 230 11.21 -17.50 8.44
C THR A 230 11.76 -18.74 7.75
N ASP A 231 12.90 -18.68 7.03
CA ASP A 231 13.37 -19.77 6.13
C ASP A 231 13.55 -21.13 6.83
N ALA A 232 14.22 -21.15 7.98
CA ALA A 232 14.43 -22.41 8.72
C ALA A 232 13.12 -22.97 9.30
N HIS A 233 12.22 -22.08 9.71
CA HIS A 233 10.91 -22.46 10.24
C HIS A 233 10.00 -23.02 9.14
N VAL A 234 9.98 -22.39 7.96
CA VAL A 234 9.21 -22.86 6.79
C VAL A 234 9.63 -24.27 6.40
N ASP A 235 10.94 -24.54 6.31
CA ASP A 235 11.46 -25.86 5.97
C ASP A 235 11.01 -26.93 6.98
N SER A 236 11.02 -26.61 8.27
CA SER A 236 10.53 -27.49 9.34
C SER A 236 9.04 -27.78 9.23
N ILE A 237 8.21 -26.74 8.96
CA ILE A 237 6.76 -26.90 8.81
C ILE A 237 6.45 -27.76 7.58
N VAL A 238 7.12 -27.54 6.45
CA VAL A 238 6.93 -28.34 5.24
C VAL A 238 7.24 -29.83 5.52
N LYS A 239 8.34 -30.13 6.22
CA LYS A 239 8.67 -31.51 6.61
C LYS A 239 7.58 -32.13 7.49
N MET A 240 7.11 -31.42 8.51
CA MET A 240 6.03 -31.90 9.37
C MET A 240 4.72 -32.08 8.60
N ALA A 241 4.40 -31.23 7.65
CA ALA A 241 3.23 -31.34 6.79
C ALA A 241 3.29 -32.64 5.95
N VAL A 242 4.44 -32.90 5.35
CA VAL A 242 4.71 -34.17 4.62
C VAL A 242 4.50 -35.40 5.51
N GLU A 243 5.04 -35.41 6.73
CA GLU A 243 4.87 -36.50 7.69
C GLU A 243 3.40 -36.73 8.07
N ARG A 244 2.58 -35.66 8.10
CA ARG A 244 1.14 -35.72 8.34
C ARG A 244 0.35 -36.15 7.11
N GLY A 245 0.98 -36.21 5.94
CA GLY A 245 0.37 -36.57 4.67
C GLY A 245 -0.47 -35.41 4.11
N ALA A 246 0.00 -34.16 4.26
CA ALA A 246 -0.58 -33.01 3.57
C ALA A 246 -0.61 -33.25 2.06
N ASP A 247 -1.64 -32.77 1.37
CA ASP A 247 -1.81 -32.85 -0.08
C ASP A 247 -1.83 -31.46 -0.76
N ALA A 248 -1.92 -30.40 0.05
CA ALA A 248 -1.87 -29.04 -0.45
C ALA A 248 -1.35 -28.04 0.58
N PHE A 249 -0.88 -26.90 0.08
CA PHE A 249 -0.50 -25.74 0.89
C PHE A 249 -1.27 -24.49 0.47
N LEU A 250 -1.76 -23.75 1.48
CA LEU A 250 -2.28 -22.39 1.31
C LEU A 250 -1.34 -21.40 2.01
N PHE A 251 -0.70 -20.53 1.25
CA PHE A 251 0.20 -19.52 1.79
C PHE A 251 -0.53 -18.18 1.98
N ALA A 252 -0.48 -17.65 3.19
CA ALA A 252 -1.17 -16.42 3.55
C ALA A 252 -0.58 -15.16 2.89
N THR A 253 0.64 -15.21 2.32
CA THR A 253 1.31 -14.12 1.62
C THR A 253 2.24 -14.64 0.53
N ASN A 254 2.62 -13.77 -0.44
CA ASN A 254 3.60 -14.08 -1.47
C ASN A 254 4.98 -14.46 -0.92
N THR A 255 5.41 -13.82 0.16
CA THR A 255 6.70 -14.13 0.81
C THR A 255 6.71 -15.56 1.33
N LEU A 256 5.65 -15.96 2.06
CA LEU A 256 5.51 -17.34 2.54
C LEU A 256 5.38 -18.32 1.39
N ALA A 257 4.71 -17.94 0.28
CA ALA A 257 4.59 -18.80 -0.90
C ALA A 257 5.96 -19.08 -1.52
N VAL A 258 6.78 -18.07 -1.77
CA VAL A 258 8.11 -18.25 -2.36
C VAL A 258 9.00 -19.11 -1.45
N GLN A 259 9.00 -18.84 -0.15
CA GLN A 259 9.77 -19.62 0.82
C GLN A 259 9.26 -21.07 0.94
N GLY A 260 7.93 -21.25 1.00
CA GLY A 260 7.30 -22.59 1.08
C GLY A 260 7.56 -23.43 -0.16
N MET A 261 7.33 -22.87 -1.35
CA MET A 261 7.62 -23.54 -2.61
C MET A 261 9.11 -23.91 -2.74
N SER A 262 10.01 -22.99 -2.33
CA SER A 262 11.44 -23.28 -2.29
C SER A 262 11.76 -24.42 -1.32
N ALA A 263 11.10 -24.50 -0.17
CA ALA A 263 11.28 -25.57 0.79
C ALA A 263 10.74 -26.91 0.24
N ILE A 264 9.58 -26.92 -0.41
CA ILE A 264 9.00 -28.09 -1.07
C ILE A 264 10.00 -28.66 -2.09
N VAL A 265 10.51 -27.83 -3.00
CA VAL A 265 11.45 -28.24 -4.05
C VAL A 265 12.79 -28.71 -3.46
N ARG A 266 13.34 -27.99 -2.45
CA ARG A 266 14.60 -28.42 -1.77
C ARG A 266 14.50 -29.77 -1.08
N ASN A 267 13.29 -30.12 -0.61
CA ASN A 267 13.05 -31.42 0.01
C ASN A 267 12.73 -32.55 -1.00
N GLY A 268 12.82 -32.26 -2.32
CA GLY A 268 12.69 -33.21 -3.39
C GLY A 268 11.26 -33.49 -3.85
N TYR A 269 10.32 -32.64 -3.47
CA TYR A 269 8.92 -32.73 -3.89
C TYR A 269 8.61 -31.79 -5.06
N SER A 270 7.59 -32.14 -5.83
CA SER A 270 7.13 -31.42 -7.02
C SER A 270 5.79 -30.73 -6.79
N ILE A 271 5.56 -29.62 -7.52
CA ILE A 271 4.32 -28.88 -7.56
C ILE A 271 3.83 -28.90 -9.03
N PRO A 272 2.62 -29.33 -9.34
CA PRO A 272 1.53 -29.74 -8.43
C PRO A 272 1.51 -31.24 -8.07
N GLU A 273 2.44 -32.09 -8.59
CA GLU A 273 2.34 -33.55 -8.55
C GLU A 273 2.28 -34.12 -7.13
N ASP A 274 3.06 -33.57 -6.19
CA ASP A 274 3.05 -33.98 -4.78
C ASP A 274 2.16 -33.07 -3.94
N PHE A 275 2.12 -31.76 -4.26
CA PHE A 275 1.36 -30.77 -3.50
C PHE A 275 0.70 -29.76 -4.42
N GLU A 276 -0.62 -29.60 -4.31
CA GLU A 276 -1.31 -28.43 -4.84
C GLU A 276 -0.95 -27.18 -4.01
N VAL A 277 -0.83 -26.03 -4.66
CA VAL A 277 -0.45 -24.77 -4.01
C VAL A 277 -1.44 -23.66 -4.34
N ALA A 278 -1.87 -22.96 -3.30
CA ALA A 278 -2.57 -21.70 -3.43
C ALA A 278 -1.93 -20.61 -2.56
N CYS A 279 -1.97 -19.36 -3.00
CA CYS A 279 -1.40 -18.27 -2.21
C CYS A 279 -2.08 -16.92 -2.42
N PHE A 280 -1.91 -16.04 -1.42
CA PHE A 280 -2.18 -14.62 -1.59
C PHE A 280 -1.00 -13.95 -2.26
N ASP A 281 -1.34 -12.96 -3.10
CA ASP A 281 -0.46 -12.10 -3.88
C ASP A 281 0.30 -12.82 -5.01
N ARG A 282 0.39 -12.12 -6.12
CA ARG A 282 1.28 -12.48 -7.22
C ARG A 282 2.74 -12.26 -6.82
N ASN A 283 3.62 -13.12 -7.33
CA ASN A 283 5.06 -12.89 -7.28
C ASN A 283 5.66 -13.33 -8.63
N ASP A 284 6.58 -12.53 -9.17
CA ASP A 284 7.25 -12.84 -10.46
C ASP A 284 8.07 -14.14 -10.39
N ALA A 285 8.45 -14.58 -9.19
CA ALA A 285 9.11 -15.88 -9.00
C ALA A 285 8.21 -17.05 -9.44
N PHE A 286 6.90 -16.93 -9.44
CA PHE A 286 5.99 -17.99 -9.88
C PHE A 286 6.17 -18.32 -11.37
N ASP A 287 6.46 -17.33 -12.20
CA ASP A 287 6.77 -17.54 -13.61
C ASP A 287 8.11 -18.27 -13.82
N ILE A 288 9.07 -18.13 -12.87
CA ILE A 288 10.38 -18.78 -12.91
C ILE A 288 10.27 -20.24 -12.48
N PHE A 289 9.43 -20.56 -11.50
CA PHE A 289 9.23 -21.93 -11.02
C PHE A 289 8.55 -22.82 -12.06
N ASP A 290 7.85 -22.23 -13.04
CA ASP A 290 7.06 -22.95 -14.09
C ASP A 290 6.12 -24.01 -13.48
N VAL A 291 5.40 -23.62 -12.41
CA VAL A 291 4.50 -24.49 -11.66
C VAL A 291 3.05 -24.09 -11.85
N GLU A 292 2.16 -25.08 -11.74
CA GLU A 292 0.71 -24.80 -11.67
C GLU A 292 0.35 -24.44 -10.23
N LEU A 293 -0.21 -23.26 -10.06
CA LEU A 293 -0.69 -22.80 -8.75
C LEU A 293 -1.89 -21.86 -8.89
N VAL A 294 -2.63 -21.71 -7.81
CA VAL A 294 -3.71 -20.73 -7.71
C VAL A 294 -3.24 -19.54 -6.88
N TYR A 295 -3.35 -18.33 -7.41
CA TYR A 295 -2.98 -17.16 -6.63
C TYR A 295 -3.99 -16.02 -6.74
N VAL A 296 -3.95 -15.15 -5.75
CA VAL A 296 -4.74 -13.92 -5.69
C VAL A 296 -3.95 -12.79 -6.34
N ASP A 297 -4.51 -12.17 -7.38
CA ASP A 297 -4.01 -10.91 -7.91
C ASP A 297 -4.78 -9.76 -7.27
N GLN A 298 -4.14 -9.10 -6.31
CA GLN A 298 -4.73 -7.99 -5.59
C GLN A 298 -4.77 -6.72 -6.47
N PRO A 299 -5.86 -5.92 -6.42
CA PRO A 299 -6.03 -4.76 -7.30
C PRO A 299 -5.22 -3.55 -6.82
N ALA A 300 -3.88 -3.60 -6.89
CA ALA A 300 -2.96 -2.56 -6.41
C ALA A 300 -3.30 -1.17 -6.97
N LYS A 301 -3.68 -1.08 -8.24
CA LYS A 301 -4.14 0.15 -8.87
C LYS A 301 -5.39 0.73 -8.20
N SER A 302 -6.35 -0.12 -7.85
CA SER A 302 -7.57 0.32 -7.16
C SER A 302 -7.29 0.75 -5.72
N PHE A 303 -6.38 0.07 -5.02
CA PHE A 303 -5.88 0.52 -3.71
C PHE A 303 -5.33 1.95 -3.78
N ALA A 304 -4.47 2.22 -4.74
CA ALA A 304 -3.88 3.54 -4.95
C ALA A 304 -4.95 4.59 -5.29
N ALA A 305 -5.80 4.34 -6.28
CA ALA A 305 -6.80 5.30 -6.74
C ALA A 305 -7.82 5.65 -5.64
N GLU A 306 -8.36 4.65 -4.92
CA GLU A 306 -9.35 4.90 -3.87
C GLU A 306 -8.73 5.55 -2.63
N SER A 307 -7.50 5.21 -2.27
CA SER A 307 -6.80 5.86 -1.15
C SER A 307 -6.44 7.31 -1.48
N MET A 308 -5.93 7.59 -2.67
CA MET A 308 -5.61 8.96 -3.11
C MET A 308 -6.86 9.84 -3.25
N LYS A 309 -7.96 9.29 -3.75
CA LYS A 309 -9.26 9.97 -3.78
C LYS A 309 -9.74 10.30 -2.36
N SER A 310 -9.78 9.31 -1.47
CA SER A 310 -10.23 9.47 -0.09
C SER A 310 -9.41 10.51 0.68
N ILE A 311 -8.07 10.42 0.62
CA ILE A 311 -7.21 11.38 1.31
C ILE A 311 -7.35 12.80 0.73
N SER A 312 -7.50 12.94 -0.58
CA SER A 312 -7.69 14.25 -1.24
C SER A 312 -9.00 14.91 -0.81
N GLU A 313 -10.08 14.15 -0.67
CA GLU A 313 -11.37 14.63 -0.19
C GLU A 313 -11.32 15.06 1.28
N LEU A 314 -10.64 14.30 2.14
CA LEU A 314 -10.39 14.66 3.53
C LEU A 314 -9.57 15.95 3.64
N ILE A 315 -8.48 16.09 2.88
CA ILE A 315 -7.64 17.30 2.83
C ILE A 315 -8.44 18.51 2.32
N ALA A 316 -9.41 18.29 1.42
CA ALA A 316 -10.31 19.35 0.94
C ALA A 316 -11.37 19.76 1.97
N GLY A 317 -11.45 19.11 3.12
CA GLY A 317 -12.43 19.39 4.17
C GLY A 317 -13.83 18.92 3.83
N LYS A 318 -13.99 17.99 2.89
CA LYS A 318 -15.28 17.37 2.65
C LYS A 318 -15.63 16.52 3.86
N VAL A 319 -16.78 16.78 4.48
CA VAL A 319 -17.31 15.94 5.55
C VAL A 319 -17.75 14.62 4.91
N MET A 320 -16.99 13.58 5.18
CA MET A 320 -17.33 12.23 4.75
C MET A 320 -17.69 11.41 5.99
N ASN A 321 -18.79 10.64 5.89
CA ASN A 321 -19.04 9.58 6.85
C ASN A 321 -17.91 8.55 6.75
N ARG A 322 -17.66 7.79 7.82
CA ARG A 322 -16.77 6.63 7.78
C ARG A 322 -17.02 5.81 6.53
N THR A 323 -15.97 5.57 5.76
CA THR A 323 -16.08 4.80 4.52
C THR A 323 -15.06 3.66 4.55
N ARG A 324 -15.56 2.43 4.58
CA ARG A 324 -14.77 1.23 4.38
C ARG A 324 -14.96 0.77 2.94
N ILE A 325 -13.96 0.95 2.11
CA ILE A 325 -13.96 0.49 0.72
C ILE A 325 -13.37 -0.91 0.71
N VAL A 326 -14.18 -1.89 0.30
CA VAL A 326 -13.74 -3.29 0.20
C VAL A 326 -13.52 -3.60 -1.27
N LEU A 327 -12.28 -3.96 -1.61
CA LEU A 327 -11.89 -4.34 -2.94
C LEU A 327 -11.99 -5.85 -3.13
N GLU A 328 -12.39 -6.26 -4.33
CA GLU A 328 -12.43 -7.67 -4.73
C GLU A 328 -11.21 -7.96 -5.61
N PRO A 329 -10.41 -8.98 -5.29
CA PRO A 329 -9.28 -9.39 -6.10
C PRO A 329 -9.70 -10.30 -7.24
N GLN A 330 -8.76 -10.59 -8.13
CA GLN A 330 -8.90 -11.67 -9.10
C GLN A 330 -8.18 -12.93 -8.58
N ILE A 331 -8.80 -14.09 -8.77
CA ILE A 331 -8.16 -15.38 -8.50
C ILE A 331 -7.72 -15.96 -9.84
N ILE A 332 -6.41 -16.15 -9.98
CA ILE A 332 -5.75 -16.62 -11.18
C ILE A 332 -5.31 -18.08 -11.00
N GLU A 333 -5.62 -18.92 -11.95
CA GLU A 333 -5.05 -20.27 -12.08
C GLU A 333 -3.94 -20.19 -13.12
N ALA A 334 -2.70 -20.22 -12.65
CA ALA A 334 -1.54 -20.20 -13.52
C ALA A 334 -1.20 -21.64 -13.92
N GLY A 335 -1.21 -21.92 -15.23
CA GLY A 335 -0.63 -23.12 -15.80
C GLY A 335 0.86 -22.96 -16.05
N THR A 336 1.57 -24.07 -16.24
CA THR A 336 2.99 -24.08 -16.65
C THR A 336 3.20 -23.28 -17.94
N PHE A 337 4.39 -22.75 -18.15
CA PHE A 337 4.76 -22.09 -19.42
C PHE A 337 4.51 -23.01 -20.63
N ARG A 338 4.66 -24.33 -20.43
CA ARG A 338 4.41 -25.36 -21.47
C ARG A 338 2.94 -25.47 -21.88
N SER A 339 2.00 -25.11 -21.01
CA SER A 339 0.57 -25.16 -21.33
C SER A 339 0.07 -23.86 -22.01
N ARG A 340 0.93 -22.83 -22.11
CA ARG A 340 0.60 -21.55 -22.75
C ARG A 340 1.06 -21.45 -24.22
N ILE A 341 1.76 -22.50 -24.75
CA ILE A 341 2.17 -22.65 -26.13
C ILE A 341 1.27 -23.69 -26.82
#